data_3ea63c2630ce5b9a508f1ae8176d1362
#
_entry.id   3ea63c2630ce5b9a508f1ae8176d1362
#
_cell.length_a   1.000
_cell.length_b   1.000
_cell.length_c   1.000
_cell.angle_alpha   90.00
_cell.angle_beta   90.00
_cell.angle_gamma   90.00
#
_symmetry.space_group_name_H-M   'P 1'
#
loop_
_entity.id
_entity.type
_entity.pdbx_description
1 polymer ?
#
loop_
_entity_poly.entity_id
_entity_poly.type
_entity_poly.pdbx_seq_one_letter_code
_entity_poly.pdbx_strand_id
1 'polypeptide(L)'
;MPRSEEAEFWFNAVYEAVQEIPRGRVTSYGHIALLLGAPKRPRQVGICLKHLPSPDSENYFHSENVPWQRVINSKGMISHRGPGSAERQAEVLREEGVEVEVDSMGEFYVDLNRFGWFPNRLPSEEGLEEYA
;
A
#
# COMPACT_ATOMS: atom_id res chain seq x y z
N MET A 1 19.43 -1.53 14.89
CA MET A 1 20.40 -1.44 13.78
C MET A 1 19.86 -0.46 12.73
N PRO A 2 20.67 0.52 12.32
CA PRO A 2 20.25 1.37 11.22
C PRO A 2 20.18 0.54 9.93
N ARG A 3 19.26 0.93 9.05
CA ARG A 3 19.14 0.29 7.74
C ARG A 3 20.35 0.62 6.89
N SER A 4 20.70 -0.29 5.96
CA SER A 4 21.68 0.03 4.93
C SER A 4 21.13 1.11 4.00
N GLU A 5 21.99 1.75 3.21
CA GLU A 5 21.56 2.75 2.23
C GLU A 5 20.59 2.17 1.21
N GLU A 6 20.83 0.92 0.78
CA GLU A 6 19.94 0.24 -0.15
C GLU A 6 18.55 -0.03 0.45
N ALA A 7 18.52 -0.46 1.72
CA ALA A 7 17.26 -0.69 2.40
C ALA A 7 16.52 0.61 2.63
N GLU A 8 17.21 1.68 3.00
CA GLU A 8 16.60 2.99 3.20
C GLU A 8 15.99 3.50 1.89
N PHE A 9 16.71 3.36 0.79
CA PHE A 9 16.21 3.73 -0.53
C PHE A 9 14.92 2.96 -0.87
N TRP A 10 14.92 1.63 -0.63
CA TRP A 10 13.75 0.80 -0.88
C TRP A 10 12.55 1.21 -0.04
N PHE A 11 12.76 1.43 1.27
CA PHE A 11 11.67 1.87 2.16
C PHE A 11 11.07 3.18 1.67
N ASN A 12 11.92 4.16 1.34
CA ASN A 12 11.45 5.45 0.85
C ASN A 12 10.69 5.33 -0.47
N ALA A 13 11.20 4.51 -1.39
CA ALA A 13 10.54 4.29 -2.68
C ALA A 13 9.16 3.66 -2.50
N VAL A 14 9.02 2.68 -1.60
CA VAL A 14 7.74 2.06 -1.30
C VAL A 14 6.76 3.10 -0.74
N TYR A 15 7.19 3.87 0.24
CA TYR A 15 6.32 4.86 0.87
C TYR A 15 5.86 5.93 -0.12
N GLU A 16 6.76 6.43 -0.95
CA GLU A 16 6.42 7.41 -1.97
C GLU A 16 5.44 6.86 -3.01
N ALA A 17 5.64 5.59 -3.43
CA ALA A 17 4.72 4.95 -4.38
C ALA A 17 3.32 4.78 -3.78
N VAL A 18 3.24 4.37 -2.51
CA VAL A 18 1.96 4.20 -1.83
C VAL A 18 1.22 5.54 -1.69
N GLN A 19 1.95 6.62 -1.48
CA GLN A 19 1.36 7.95 -1.40
C GLN A 19 0.65 8.37 -2.70
N GLU A 20 0.98 7.74 -3.82
CA GLU A 20 0.35 8.07 -5.11
C GLU A 20 -0.97 7.36 -5.35
N ILE A 21 -1.33 6.38 -4.51
CA ILE A 21 -2.61 5.68 -4.64
C ILE A 21 -3.74 6.65 -4.29
N PRO A 22 -4.71 6.88 -5.21
CA PRO A 22 -5.79 7.81 -4.93
C PRO A 22 -6.68 7.34 -3.78
N ARG A 23 -7.26 8.30 -3.07
CA ARG A 23 -8.28 8.02 -2.06
C ARG A 23 -9.44 7.27 -2.70
N GLY A 24 -9.96 6.25 -2.03
CA GLY A 24 -11.06 5.45 -2.55
C GLY A 24 -10.63 4.35 -3.51
N ARG A 25 -9.33 4.13 -3.64
CA ARG A 25 -8.77 3.06 -4.48
C ARG A 25 -7.83 2.18 -3.69
N VAL A 26 -7.65 0.95 -4.16
CA VAL A 26 -6.71 0.01 -3.55
C VAL A 26 -5.86 -0.64 -4.63
N THR A 27 -4.64 -1.03 -4.26
CA THR A 27 -3.78 -1.83 -5.13
C THR A 27 -3.18 -2.98 -4.33
N SER A 28 -2.38 -3.81 -4.98
CA SER A 28 -1.78 -4.97 -4.31
C SER A 28 -0.31 -4.73 -3.99
N TYR A 29 0.19 -5.50 -3.02
CA TYR A 29 1.63 -5.51 -2.71
C TYR A 29 2.47 -5.82 -3.95
N GLY A 30 1.99 -6.77 -4.76
CA GLY A 30 2.68 -7.15 -5.99
C GLY A 30 2.70 -6.05 -7.02
N HIS A 31 1.62 -5.26 -7.12
CA HIS A 31 1.58 -4.17 -8.09
C HIS A 31 2.51 -3.03 -7.69
N ILE A 32 2.60 -2.70 -6.40
CA ILE A 32 3.57 -1.70 -5.93
C ILE A 32 4.99 -2.18 -6.26
N ALA A 33 5.29 -3.46 -5.99
CA ALA A 33 6.59 -4.02 -6.33
C ALA A 33 6.88 -3.92 -7.83
N LEU A 34 5.89 -4.22 -8.67
CA LEU A 34 6.00 -4.10 -10.12
C LEU A 34 6.30 -2.66 -10.55
N LEU A 35 5.58 -1.70 -10.00
CA LEU A 35 5.78 -0.28 -10.33
C LEU A 35 7.18 0.20 -9.96
N LEU A 36 7.79 -0.40 -8.94
CA LEU A 36 9.14 -0.05 -8.49
C LEU A 36 10.23 -0.86 -9.22
N GLY A 37 9.86 -1.63 -10.24
CA GLY A 37 10.81 -2.43 -11.01
C GLY A 37 11.30 -3.68 -10.31
N ALA A 38 10.60 -4.13 -9.27
CA ALA A 38 10.98 -5.28 -8.45
C ALA A 38 9.79 -6.23 -8.27
N PRO A 39 9.24 -6.80 -9.37
CA PRO A 39 7.99 -7.59 -9.30
C PRO A 39 8.09 -8.84 -8.42
N LYS A 40 9.29 -9.28 -8.07
CA LYS A 40 9.48 -10.45 -7.21
C LYS A 40 9.54 -10.10 -5.73
N ARG A 41 9.26 -8.84 -5.36
CA ARG A 41 9.41 -8.38 -3.97
C ARG A 41 8.11 -7.87 -3.30
N PRO A 42 6.94 -8.52 -3.51
CA PRO A 42 5.72 -8.07 -2.85
C PRO A 42 5.78 -8.20 -1.32
N ARG A 43 6.46 -9.24 -0.81
CA ARG A 43 6.62 -9.43 0.63
C ARG A 43 7.38 -8.26 1.26
N GLN A 44 8.40 -7.76 0.57
CA GLN A 44 9.21 -6.65 1.05
C GLN A 44 8.39 -5.34 1.09
N VAL A 45 7.44 -5.17 0.18
CA VAL A 45 6.49 -4.05 0.24
C VAL A 45 5.67 -4.14 1.53
N GLY A 46 5.14 -5.32 1.83
CA GLY A 46 4.37 -5.53 3.07
C GLY A 46 5.20 -5.25 4.32
N ILE A 47 6.47 -5.68 4.32
CA ILE A 47 7.38 -5.42 5.45
C ILE A 47 7.56 -3.92 5.65
N CYS A 48 7.75 -3.15 4.59
CA CYS A 48 7.89 -1.70 4.68
C CYS A 48 6.66 -1.06 5.32
N LEU A 49 5.47 -1.48 4.91
CA LEU A 49 4.23 -0.92 5.46
C LEU A 49 4.02 -1.32 6.91
N LYS A 50 4.44 -2.53 7.29
CA LYS A 50 4.38 -2.97 8.68
C LYS A 50 5.28 -2.13 9.59
N HIS A 51 6.37 -1.60 9.06
CA HIS A 51 7.35 -0.82 9.82
C HIS A 51 7.15 0.69 9.72
N LEU A 52 5.99 1.15 9.25
CA LEU A 52 5.70 2.58 9.23
C LEU A 52 5.79 3.16 10.64
N PRO A 53 6.56 4.24 10.82
CA PRO A 53 6.63 4.89 12.12
C PRO A 53 5.29 5.49 12.55
N SER A 54 5.15 5.74 13.85
CA SER A 54 3.98 6.45 14.34
C SER A 54 4.06 7.93 13.94
N PRO A 55 2.91 8.63 13.90
CA PRO A 55 2.92 10.08 13.57
C PRO A 55 3.67 10.92 14.58
N ASP A 56 3.80 10.44 15.81
CA ASP A 56 4.50 11.15 16.89
C ASP A 56 6.02 11.08 16.76
N SER A 57 6.54 10.23 15.88
CA SER A 57 7.96 10.12 15.65
C SER A 57 8.44 11.29 14.77
N GLU A 58 9.74 11.57 14.79
CA GLU A 58 10.32 12.62 13.97
C GLU A 58 10.65 12.18 12.55
N ASN A 59 10.09 11.04 12.11
CA ASN A 59 10.33 10.52 10.77
C ASN A 59 9.46 11.24 9.73
N TYR A 60 10.02 11.43 8.55
CA TYR A 60 9.32 12.06 7.44
C TYR A 60 8.09 11.24 7.02
N PHE A 61 8.26 9.92 6.87
CA PHE A 61 7.14 9.03 6.54
C PHE A 61 6.59 8.40 7.81
N HIS A 62 5.26 8.41 7.95
CA HIS A 62 4.58 7.80 9.10
C HIS A 62 3.18 7.34 8.70
N SER A 63 2.48 6.70 9.62
CA SER A 63 1.21 6.06 9.35
C SER A 63 0.06 7.01 8.96
N GLU A 64 0.21 8.29 9.21
CA GLU A 64 -0.82 9.28 8.82
C GLU A 64 -0.56 9.91 7.45
N ASN A 65 0.67 9.87 6.94
CA ASN A 65 0.95 10.44 5.62
C ASN A 65 1.23 9.41 4.53
N VAL A 66 1.32 8.12 4.89
CA VAL A 66 1.42 7.03 3.92
C VAL A 66 0.14 6.20 4.03
N PRO A 67 -0.71 6.19 2.99
CA PRO A 67 -2.01 5.52 3.06
C PRO A 67 -1.88 3.99 2.93
N TRP A 68 -1.28 3.37 3.92
CA TRP A 68 -1.02 1.93 3.99
C TRP A 68 -2.29 1.10 3.79
N GLN A 69 -3.44 1.62 4.18
CA GLN A 69 -4.72 0.93 4.07
C GLN A 69 -5.11 0.63 2.62
N ARG A 70 -4.52 1.35 1.66
CA ARG A 70 -4.83 1.19 0.23
C ARG A 70 -4.04 0.09 -0.45
N VAL A 71 -3.28 -0.71 0.33
CA VAL A 71 -2.51 -1.84 -0.21
C VAL A 71 -3.02 -3.13 0.43
N ILE A 72 -3.46 -4.06 -0.43
CA ILE A 72 -4.04 -5.34 0.01
C ILE A 72 -3.42 -6.47 -0.84
N ASN A 73 -3.84 -7.71 -0.64
CA ASN A 73 -3.25 -8.78 -1.44
C ASN A 73 -3.84 -8.80 -2.86
N SER A 74 -3.20 -9.55 -3.75
CA SER A 74 -3.56 -9.57 -5.17
C SER A 74 -4.93 -10.17 -5.47
N LYS A 75 -5.53 -10.84 -4.51
CA LYS A 75 -6.86 -11.42 -4.64
C LYS A 75 -7.96 -10.52 -4.07
N GLY A 76 -7.58 -9.34 -3.58
CA GLY A 76 -8.52 -8.40 -2.98
C GLY A 76 -8.79 -8.62 -1.50
N MET A 77 -8.06 -9.51 -0.85
CA MET A 77 -8.24 -9.78 0.56
C MET A 77 -7.38 -8.86 1.43
N ILE A 78 -7.94 -8.40 2.54
CA ILE A 78 -7.18 -7.64 3.53
C ILE A 78 -6.43 -8.62 4.42
N SER A 79 -5.11 -8.45 4.52
CA SER A 79 -4.26 -9.33 5.29
C SER A 79 -4.37 -9.07 6.79
N HIS A 80 -4.26 -10.14 7.57
CA HIS A 80 -4.21 -10.05 9.03
C HIS A 80 -2.76 -9.82 9.46
N ARG A 81 -2.52 -8.70 10.15
CA ARG A 81 -1.16 -8.33 10.61
C ARG A 81 -1.04 -8.31 12.12
N GLY A 82 -2.11 -8.68 12.82
CA GLY A 82 -2.17 -8.69 14.26
C GLY A 82 -3.62 -8.54 14.70
N PRO A 83 -3.91 -8.63 16.01
CA PRO A 83 -5.28 -8.52 16.50
C PRO A 83 -5.95 -7.22 16.09
N GLY A 84 -7.10 -7.33 15.42
CA GLY A 84 -7.88 -6.18 15.02
C GLY A 84 -7.34 -5.39 13.83
N SER A 85 -6.23 -5.81 13.22
CA SER A 85 -5.62 -5.04 12.13
C SER A 85 -6.46 -5.02 10.87
N ALA A 86 -7.06 -6.16 10.51
CA ALA A 86 -7.90 -6.23 9.32
C ALA A 86 -9.17 -5.40 9.47
N GLU A 87 -9.77 -5.43 10.65
CA GLU A 87 -10.97 -4.64 10.96
C GLU A 87 -10.67 -3.15 10.87
N ARG A 88 -9.53 -2.70 11.39
CA ARG A 88 -9.15 -1.28 11.31
C ARG A 88 -8.91 -0.86 9.87
N GLN A 89 -8.24 -1.69 9.08
CA GLN A 89 -8.00 -1.39 7.67
C GLN A 89 -9.33 -1.30 6.91
N ALA A 90 -10.23 -2.24 7.15
CA ALA A 90 -11.55 -2.23 6.53
C ALA A 90 -12.33 -0.96 6.89
N GLU A 91 -12.28 -0.55 8.15
CA GLU A 91 -12.94 0.67 8.62
C GLU A 91 -12.44 1.92 7.91
N VAL A 92 -11.11 2.06 7.83
CA VAL A 92 -10.49 3.21 7.17
C VAL A 92 -10.85 3.23 5.68
N LEU A 93 -10.83 2.07 5.01
CA LEU A 93 -11.22 1.99 3.61
C LEU A 93 -12.69 2.36 3.40
N ARG A 94 -13.58 1.92 4.28
CA ARG A 94 -15.00 2.28 4.21
C ARG A 94 -15.21 3.77 4.37
N GLU A 95 -14.44 4.43 5.19
CA GLU A 95 -14.46 5.89 5.34
C GLU A 95 -14.07 6.60 4.05
N GLU A 96 -13.25 5.96 3.21
CA GLU A 96 -12.87 6.50 1.91
C GLU A 96 -13.87 6.18 0.80
N GLY A 97 -14.95 5.46 1.13
CA GLY A 97 -15.95 5.07 0.14
C GLY A 97 -15.69 3.72 -0.52
N VAL A 98 -14.71 2.97 -0.05
CA VAL A 98 -14.44 1.62 -0.58
C VAL A 98 -15.38 0.63 0.11
N GLU A 99 -16.10 -0.15 -0.69
CA GLU A 99 -16.94 -1.23 -0.14
C GLU A 99 -16.06 -2.40 0.27
N VAL A 100 -16.19 -2.83 1.52
CA VAL A 100 -15.45 -3.97 2.03
C VAL A 100 -16.47 -5.02 2.48
N GLU A 101 -16.38 -6.19 1.86
CA GLU A 101 -17.27 -7.31 2.15
C GLU A 101 -16.61 -8.28 3.13
N VAL A 102 -17.44 -9.01 3.87
CA VAL A 102 -16.97 -10.02 4.83
C VAL A 102 -17.55 -11.35 4.40
N ASP A 103 -16.69 -12.37 4.26
CA ASP A 103 -17.15 -13.70 3.90
C ASP A 103 -17.57 -14.51 5.14
N SER A 104 -17.98 -15.77 4.93
CA SER A 104 -18.43 -16.65 6.00
C SER A 104 -17.34 -17.01 7.01
N MET A 105 -16.07 -16.82 6.63
CA MET A 105 -14.91 -17.08 7.49
C MET A 105 -14.45 -15.83 8.24
N GLY A 106 -15.13 -14.69 8.06
CA GLY A 106 -14.74 -13.44 8.68
C GLY A 106 -13.61 -12.71 7.97
N GLU A 107 -13.28 -13.12 6.73
CA GLU A 107 -12.27 -12.44 5.93
C GLU A 107 -12.86 -11.24 5.21
N PHE A 108 -12.06 -10.18 5.06
CA PHE A 108 -12.48 -8.95 4.42
C PHE A 108 -11.96 -8.89 2.99
N TYR A 109 -12.84 -8.51 2.06
CA TYR A 109 -12.54 -8.44 0.63
C TYR A 109 -12.97 -7.13 0.01
N VAL A 110 -12.19 -6.68 -0.97
CA VAL A 110 -12.52 -5.53 -1.82
C VAL A 110 -12.63 -6.02 -3.26
N ASP A 111 -13.65 -5.56 -3.98
CA ASP A 111 -13.81 -5.87 -5.40
C ASP A 111 -12.80 -5.04 -6.21
N LEU A 112 -11.74 -5.70 -6.67
CA LEU A 112 -10.67 -5.05 -7.42
C LEU A 112 -11.12 -4.54 -8.79
N ASN A 113 -12.22 -5.07 -9.35
CA ASN A 113 -12.76 -4.57 -10.61
C ASN A 113 -13.37 -3.18 -10.43
N ARG A 114 -13.88 -2.88 -9.24
CA ARG A 114 -14.48 -1.58 -8.93
C ARG A 114 -13.51 -0.59 -8.32
N PHE A 115 -12.67 -1.05 -7.40
CA PHE A 115 -11.85 -0.17 -6.57
C PHE A 115 -10.34 -0.32 -6.82
N GLY A 116 -9.95 -1.23 -7.71
CA GLY A 116 -8.55 -1.47 -7.99
C GLY A 116 -7.87 -0.31 -8.72
N TRP A 117 -6.60 -0.11 -8.40
CA TRP A 117 -5.75 0.89 -9.03
C TRP A 117 -4.50 0.18 -9.52
N PHE A 118 -4.41 -0.05 -10.83
CA PHE A 118 -3.34 -0.84 -11.43
C PHE A 118 -2.74 -0.12 -12.64
N PRO A 119 -2.12 1.05 -12.43
CA PRO A 119 -1.50 1.77 -13.53
C PRO A 119 -0.25 1.05 -14.05
N ASN A 120 0.14 1.35 -15.28
CA ASN A 120 1.34 0.78 -15.88
C ASN A 120 2.61 1.42 -15.32
N ARG A 121 2.49 2.61 -14.76
CA ARG A 121 3.60 3.34 -14.14
C ARG A 121 3.03 4.28 -13.09
N LEU A 122 3.90 4.78 -12.23
CA LEU A 122 3.48 5.76 -11.22
C LEU A 122 3.11 7.08 -11.91
N PRO A 123 2.03 7.75 -11.49
CA PRO A 123 1.65 9.04 -12.07
C PRO A 123 2.77 10.08 -12.08
N SER A 124 3.62 10.09 -11.06
CA SER A 124 4.76 11.01 -10.99
C SER A 124 5.79 10.77 -12.09
N GLU A 125 5.82 9.58 -12.69
CA GLU A 125 6.76 9.22 -13.74
C GLU A 125 6.24 9.53 -15.15
N GLU A 126 4.94 9.74 -15.30
CA GLU A 126 4.33 10.00 -16.61
C GLU A 126 4.88 11.26 -17.28
N GLY A 127 5.08 12.32 -16.49
CA GLY A 127 5.60 13.56 -17.00
C GLY A 127 7.07 13.50 -17.42
N LEU A 128 7.83 12.54 -16.87
CA LEU A 128 9.26 12.41 -17.19
C LEU A 128 9.51 11.82 -18.58
N GLU A 129 8.61 10.98 -19.08
CA GLU A 129 8.75 10.37 -20.39
C GLU A 129 8.47 11.34 -21.54
N GLU A 130 7.68 12.36 -21.31
CA GLU A 130 7.38 13.35 -22.33
C GLU A 130 8.59 14.19 -22.69
N TYR A 131 9.60 14.22 -21.84
CA TYR A 131 10.83 14.98 -22.04
C TYR A 131 12.05 14.12 -22.37
N ALA A 132 11.86 12.81 -22.45
CA ALA A 132 12.95 11.88 -22.74
C ALA A 132 13.26 11.78 -24.23
#